data_bced63e629152bf75c7dfc37e732b33e
#
_entry.id   bced63e629152bf75c7dfc37e732b33e
#
_cell.length_a   1.000
_cell.length_b   1.000
_cell.length_c   1.000
_cell.angle_alpha   90.00
_cell.angle_beta   90.00
_cell.angle_gamma   90.00
#
_symmetry.space_group_name_H-M   'P 1'
#
loop_
_entity.id
_entity.type
_entity.pdbx_description
1 polymer ?
#
loop_
_entity_poly.entity_id
_entity_poly.type
_entity_poly.pdbx_seq_one_letter_code
_entity_poly.pdbx_strand_id
1 'polypeptide(L)'
;ALLLYAYCVGERSSRRIEQLCGESLSFRVITANQQPDHSTIARFRREHSARLDSLFEKSLQLCAKAGLVKLGVVALDGTKLQGNTSISANRTRAGIEREMQQWIADQAHRMLAEAETKDQEEDALYGPDRRGDELPSDLQQRSSRLARLRQCKEQLEEEAARQAAARQQLLDRRASQEKAGGSKPRGRKPKTVAEAVRQDTQANPTDPDNRLLKIRLGYLQGYNAQLLVNQGQVILAAHLAQERNDWHQLPVMLRQAEKNLFAAGITQPIGTLLADAGYLIPEPGELQDAGCHSCPDLLIATKKDWEHLKAAQEISPPRGRIPQDLTTRQRMERKLRTKQGKNLYRCRSQTVEPVFGQIKGARRFDRLLLRGYRYAAGEWQLICATHNLLKCWRSGKGVKH
;
A
#
# COMPACT_ATOMS: atom_id res chain seq x y z
N ALA A 1 19.96 -10.16 12.17
CA ALA A 1 19.71 -11.59 11.94
C ALA A 1 18.38 -12.02 12.54
N LEU A 2 18.09 -11.78 13.85
CA LEU A 2 16.91 -12.26 14.57
C LEU A 2 15.57 -11.95 13.89
N LEU A 3 15.29 -10.67 13.58
CA LEU A 3 14.05 -10.27 12.91
C LEU A 3 13.90 -10.90 11.51
N LEU A 4 14.97 -10.98 10.73
CA LEU A 4 14.93 -11.61 9.41
C LEU A 4 14.53 -13.08 9.53
N TYR A 5 15.17 -13.82 10.45
CA TYR A 5 14.83 -15.22 10.66
C TYR A 5 13.41 -15.40 11.19
N ALA A 6 12.99 -14.61 12.17
CA ALA A 6 11.64 -14.64 12.70
C ALA A 6 10.59 -14.43 11.60
N TYR A 7 10.78 -13.44 10.74
CA TYR A 7 9.87 -13.20 9.60
C TYR A 7 9.95 -14.31 8.54
N CYS A 8 11.10 -14.93 8.32
CA CYS A 8 11.21 -16.11 7.43
C CYS A 8 10.33 -17.27 7.91
N VAL A 9 10.29 -17.52 9.21
CA VAL A 9 9.48 -18.61 9.80
C VAL A 9 8.04 -18.21 10.12
N GLY A 10 7.65 -16.97 9.79
CA GLY A 10 6.28 -16.46 9.98
C GLY A 10 6.00 -15.90 11.37
N GLU A 11 7.05 -15.69 12.18
CA GLU A 11 6.89 -15.10 13.51
C GLU A 11 7.17 -13.59 13.49
N ARG A 12 6.24 -12.80 14.01
CA ARG A 12 6.32 -11.32 14.03
C ARG A 12 6.04 -10.70 15.40
N SER A 13 5.46 -11.47 16.33
CA SER A 13 5.20 -10.99 17.67
C SER A 13 6.50 -10.85 18.46
N SER A 14 6.81 -9.64 18.93
CA SER A 14 8.03 -9.39 19.71
C SER A 14 8.08 -10.24 20.98
N ARG A 15 6.94 -10.44 21.65
CA ARG A 15 6.85 -11.29 22.84
C ARG A 15 7.09 -12.77 22.51
N ARG A 16 6.55 -13.24 21.38
CA ARG A 16 6.78 -14.62 20.95
C ARG A 16 8.24 -14.82 20.49
N ILE A 17 8.84 -13.83 19.83
CA ILE A 17 10.25 -13.86 19.44
C ILE A 17 11.16 -13.94 20.68
N GLU A 18 10.89 -13.14 21.72
CA GLU A 18 11.59 -13.19 23.01
C GLU A 18 11.50 -14.60 23.61
N GLN A 19 10.28 -15.15 23.72
CA GLN A 19 10.07 -16.50 24.23
C GLN A 19 10.83 -17.56 23.40
N LEU A 20 10.79 -17.47 22.06
CA LEU A 20 11.51 -18.38 21.18
C LEU A 20 13.04 -18.29 21.32
N CYS A 21 13.58 -17.13 21.72
CA CYS A 21 15.02 -17.01 22.03
C CYS A 21 15.43 -17.86 23.25
N GLY A 22 14.49 -18.16 24.16
CA GLY A 22 14.73 -19.13 25.24
C GLY A 22 14.45 -20.59 24.87
N GLU A 23 13.39 -20.85 24.09
CA GLU A 23 12.84 -22.18 23.86
C GLU A 23 13.40 -22.86 22.58
N SER A 24 13.68 -22.11 21.52
CA SER A 24 14.03 -22.66 20.21
C SER A 24 15.53 -22.67 19.96
N LEU A 25 16.10 -23.83 19.63
CA LEU A 25 17.52 -23.97 19.30
C LEU A 25 17.97 -23.02 18.19
N SER A 26 17.17 -22.87 17.13
CA SER A 26 17.48 -21.99 16.00
C SER A 26 17.56 -20.53 16.42
N PHE A 27 16.63 -20.06 17.26
CA PHE A 27 16.63 -18.69 17.78
C PHE A 27 17.81 -18.46 18.73
N ARG A 28 18.11 -19.42 19.60
CA ARG A 28 19.26 -19.37 20.51
C ARG A 28 20.59 -19.27 19.77
N VAL A 29 20.76 -20.05 18.70
CA VAL A 29 21.96 -19.97 17.84
C VAL A 29 22.09 -18.59 17.22
N ILE A 30 21.00 -18.04 16.65
CA ILE A 30 21.00 -16.72 15.98
C ILE A 30 21.29 -15.57 16.96
N THR A 31 20.86 -15.71 18.23
CA THR A 31 21.08 -14.70 19.27
C THR A 31 22.31 -14.97 20.13
N ALA A 32 23.08 -16.00 19.82
CA ALA A 32 24.22 -16.45 20.66
C ALA A 32 23.79 -16.66 22.13
N ASN A 33 22.65 -17.32 22.34
CA ASN A 33 22.00 -17.57 23.63
C ASN A 33 21.54 -16.30 24.40
N GLN A 34 21.55 -15.12 23.74
CA GLN A 34 20.96 -13.94 24.35
C GLN A 34 19.43 -13.97 24.18
N GLN A 35 18.73 -13.41 25.15
CA GLN A 35 17.27 -13.27 25.12
C GLN A 35 16.89 -11.80 25.16
N PRO A 36 16.89 -11.09 24.02
CA PRO A 36 16.48 -9.70 23.97
C PRO A 36 15.01 -9.56 24.36
N ASP A 37 14.73 -8.61 25.22
CA ASP A 37 13.37 -8.27 25.66
C ASP A 37 12.48 -7.82 24.49
N HIS A 38 11.19 -8.14 24.57
CA HIS A 38 10.20 -7.81 23.54
C HIS A 38 10.08 -6.32 23.26
N SER A 39 10.28 -5.47 24.26
CA SER A 39 10.24 -4.01 24.08
C SER A 39 11.45 -3.54 23.26
N THR A 40 12.62 -4.12 23.47
CA THR A 40 13.84 -3.88 22.69
C THR A 40 13.65 -4.34 21.22
N ILE A 41 13.07 -5.52 21.00
CA ILE A 41 12.77 -6.04 19.65
C ILE A 41 11.78 -5.11 18.94
N ALA A 42 10.72 -4.67 19.62
CA ALA A 42 9.69 -3.78 19.08
C ALA A 42 10.28 -2.39 18.76
N ARG A 43 11.09 -1.82 19.68
CA ARG A 43 11.79 -0.55 19.49
C ARG A 43 12.74 -0.61 18.32
N PHE A 44 13.60 -1.62 18.24
CA PHE A 44 14.52 -1.82 17.12
C PHE A 44 13.82 -1.85 15.77
N ARG A 45 12.71 -2.59 15.65
CA ARG A 45 11.91 -2.67 14.42
C ARG A 45 11.34 -1.30 14.01
N ARG A 46 10.88 -0.51 14.97
CA ARG A 46 10.32 0.82 14.74
C ARG A 46 11.40 1.83 14.33
N GLU A 47 12.49 1.90 15.09
CA GLU A 47 13.56 2.88 14.88
C GLU A 47 14.33 2.63 13.58
N HIS A 48 14.45 1.38 13.15
CA HIS A 48 15.21 0.99 11.96
C HIS A 48 14.31 0.73 10.75
N SER A 49 13.04 1.14 10.79
CA SER A 49 12.10 0.94 9.67
C SER A 49 12.62 1.48 8.33
N ALA A 50 13.27 2.64 8.31
CA ALA A 50 13.87 3.21 7.11
C ALA A 50 15.02 2.38 6.51
N ARG A 51 15.69 1.54 7.30
CA ARG A 51 16.74 0.62 6.83
C ARG A 51 16.17 -0.69 6.28
N LEU A 52 14.89 -0.96 6.50
CA LEU A 52 14.23 -2.17 6.01
C LEU A 52 14.09 -2.17 4.49
N ASP A 53 14.00 -0.98 3.87
CA ASP A 53 13.99 -0.83 2.41
C ASP A 53 15.29 -1.37 1.80
N SER A 54 16.44 -1.07 2.41
CA SER A 54 17.74 -1.57 1.95
C SER A 54 17.86 -3.10 2.07
N LEU A 55 17.14 -3.74 3.00
CA LEU A 55 17.09 -5.19 3.11
C LEU A 55 16.37 -5.83 1.93
N PHE A 56 15.31 -5.19 1.44
CA PHE A 56 14.61 -5.65 0.25
C PHE A 56 15.55 -5.62 -0.97
N GLU A 57 16.23 -4.50 -1.21
CA GLU A 57 17.22 -4.35 -2.30
C GLU A 57 18.31 -5.42 -2.21
N LYS A 58 18.88 -5.65 -1.01
CA LYS A 58 19.89 -6.72 -0.78
C LYS A 58 19.36 -8.12 -1.02
N SER A 59 18.12 -8.41 -0.62
CA SER A 59 17.49 -9.69 -0.89
C SER A 59 17.28 -9.95 -2.38
N LEU A 60 16.96 -8.90 -3.15
CA LEU A 60 16.84 -8.96 -4.60
C LEU A 60 18.22 -9.17 -5.26
N GLN A 61 19.27 -8.49 -4.77
CA GLN A 61 20.64 -8.72 -5.23
C GLN A 61 21.09 -10.17 -5.05
N LEU A 62 20.76 -10.79 -3.90
CA LEU A 62 21.04 -12.21 -3.66
C LEU A 62 20.29 -13.11 -4.65
N CYS A 63 19.01 -12.83 -4.93
CA CYS A 63 18.24 -13.55 -5.93
C CYS A 63 18.83 -13.38 -7.34
N ALA A 64 19.35 -12.19 -7.67
CA ALA A 64 20.00 -11.91 -8.94
C ALA A 64 21.29 -12.72 -9.10
N LYS A 65 22.16 -12.70 -8.07
CA LYS A 65 23.40 -13.52 -8.04
C LYS A 65 23.12 -15.02 -8.14
N ALA A 66 22.00 -15.48 -7.57
CA ALA A 66 21.54 -16.87 -7.69
C ALA A 66 20.90 -17.19 -9.07
N GLY A 67 20.80 -16.22 -9.99
CA GLY A 67 20.18 -16.39 -11.32
C GLY A 67 18.67 -16.65 -11.27
N LEU A 68 17.99 -16.16 -10.23
CA LEU A 68 16.55 -16.33 -10.06
C LEU A 68 15.72 -15.19 -10.66
N VAL A 69 16.36 -14.04 -10.98
CA VAL A 69 15.68 -12.89 -11.55
C VAL A 69 15.59 -13.04 -13.05
N LYS A 70 14.40 -13.41 -13.54
CA LYS A 70 14.09 -13.52 -14.97
C LYS A 70 13.03 -12.46 -15.32
N LEU A 71 13.31 -11.63 -16.32
CA LEU A 71 12.50 -10.46 -16.67
C LEU A 71 11.66 -10.65 -17.94
N GLY A 72 11.61 -11.84 -18.54
CA GLY A 72 10.82 -12.09 -19.73
C GLY A 72 9.32 -11.85 -19.53
N VAL A 73 8.77 -12.36 -18.44
CA VAL A 73 7.37 -12.14 -18.03
C VAL A 73 7.33 -11.82 -16.55
N VAL A 74 6.64 -10.73 -16.21
CA VAL A 74 6.37 -10.32 -14.83
C VAL A 74 4.88 -10.10 -14.63
N ALA A 75 4.40 -10.24 -13.40
CA ALA A 75 3.00 -10.02 -13.06
C ALA A 75 2.88 -8.98 -11.94
N LEU A 76 1.96 -8.04 -12.14
CA LEU A 76 1.59 -7.01 -11.17
C LEU A 76 0.22 -7.33 -10.60
N ASP A 77 0.10 -7.31 -9.28
CA ASP A 77 -1.17 -7.48 -8.59
C ASP A 77 -1.15 -6.86 -7.20
N GLY A 78 -2.34 -6.57 -6.67
CA GLY A 78 -2.55 -5.98 -5.36
C GLY A 78 -3.33 -6.90 -4.41
N THR A 79 -3.06 -6.77 -3.12
CA THR A 79 -3.85 -7.42 -2.07
C THR A 79 -4.15 -6.47 -0.93
N LYS A 80 -5.30 -6.64 -0.30
CA LYS A 80 -5.66 -5.83 0.87
C LYS A 80 -5.05 -6.46 2.11
N LEU A 81 -4.29 -5.68 2.88
CA LEU A 81 -3.71 -6.05 4.18
C LEU A 81 -4.38 -5.28 5.29
N GLN A 82 -4.77 -5.98 6.35
CA GLN A 82 -5.33 -5.34 7.53
C GLN A 82 -4.27 -4.48 8.23
N GLY A 83 -4.64 -3.26 8.63
CA GLY A 83 -3.83 -2.43 9.51
C GLY A 83 -4.02 -2.80 10.98
N ASN A 84 -3.19 -2.25 11.85
CA ASN A 84 -3.32 -2.46 13.30
C ASN A 84 -4.35 -1.53 13.93
N THR A 85 -5.58 -1.55 13.41
CA THR A 85 -6.68 -0.69 13.83
C THR A 85 -8.01 -1.42 13.75
N SER A 86 -9.01 -0.94 14.50
CA SER A 86 -10.39 -1.44 14.41
C SER A 86 -11.24 -0.54 13.53
N ILE A 87 -12.16 -1.13 12.76
CA ILE A 87 -13.17 -0.39 11.99
C ILE A 87 -14.08 0.43 12.91
N SER A 88 -14.36 -0.04 14.12
CA SER A 88 -15.18 0.67 15.12
C SER A 88 -14.57 2.00 15.57
N ALA A 89 -13.26 2.18 15.40
CA ALA A 89 -12.57 3.43 15.70
C ALA A 89 -12.76 4.51 14.60
N ASN A 90 -13.37 4.19 13.46
CA ASN A 90 -13.60 5.15 12.39
C ASN A 90 -14.56 6.25 12.82
N ARG A 91 -14.29 7.48 12.38
CA ARG A 91 -15.10 8.68 12.63
C ARG A 91 -15.43 9.39 11.33
N THR A 92 -16.64 9.89 11.22
CA THR A 92 -17.05 10.84 10.18
C THR A 92 -16.46 12.23 10.46
N ARG A 93 -16.46 13.13 9.48
CA ARG A 93 -16.04 14.52 9.66
C ARG A 93 -16.72 15.18 10.86
N ALA A 94 -18.05 15.10 10.93
CA ALA A 94 -18.81 15.66 12.06
C ALA A 94 -18.47 15.01 13.40
N GLY A 95 -18.14 13.71 13.40
CA GLY A 95 -17.67 12.99 14.58
C GLY A 95 -16.30 13.47 15.04
N ILE A 96 -15.38 13.71 14.09
CA ILE A 96 -14.05 14.25 14.37
C ILE A 96 -14.13 15.67 14.93
N GLU A 97 -14.93 16.53 14.32
CA GLU A 97 -15.11 17.91 14.78
C GLU A 97 -15.68 17.97 16.21
N ARG A 98 -16.70 17.15 16.51
CA ARG A 98 -17.24 17.05 17.88
C ARG A 98 -16.18 16.55 18.89
N GLU A 99 -15.43 15.52 18.53
CA GLU A 99 -14.37 14.97 19.39
C GLU A 99 -13.25 15.99 19.63
N MET A 100 -12.90 16.78 18.61
CA MET A 100 -11.94 17.89 18.76
C MET A 100 -12.45 18.98 19.70
N GLN A 101 -13.73 19.38 19.56
CA GLN A 101 -14.34 20.36 20.43
C GLN A 101 -14.39 19.89 21.89
N GLN A 102 -14.80 18.63 22.11
CA GLN A 102 -14.81 18.02 23.44
C GLN A 102 -13.41 17.99 24.06
N TRP A 103 -12.42 17.56 23.26
CA TRP A 103 -11.03 17.50 23.74
C TRP A 103 -10.49 18.88 24.12
N ILE A 104 -10.76 19.91 23.31
CA ILE A 104 -10.36 21.29 23.59
C ILE A 104 -11.06 21.79 24.88
N ALA A 105 -12.35 21.51 25.04
CA ALA A 105 -13.10 21.88 26.25
C ALA A 105 -12.54 21.17 27.49
N ASP A 106 -12.29 19.84 27.40
CA ASP A 106 -11.71 19.07 28.48
C ASP A 106 -10.31 19.57 28.89
N GLN A 107 -9.49 19.94 27.89
CA GLN A 107 -8.17 20.52 28.17
C GLN A 107 -8.27 21.90 28.79
N ALA A 108 -9.17 22.75 28.31
CA ALA A 108 -9.40 24.07 28.93
C ALA A 108 -9.85 23.92 30.38
N HIS A 109 -10.75 22.98 30.69
CA HIS A 109 -11.15 22.70 32.07
C HIS A 109 -10.01 22.19 32.96
N ARG A 110 -9.16 21.30 32.41
CA ARG A 110 -7.96 20.83 33.17
C ARG A 110 -6.97 21.95 33.41
N MET A 111 -6.70 22.78 32.40
CA MET A 111 -5.79 23.92 32.55
C MET A 111 -6.29 24.92 33.57
N LEU A 112 -7.61 25.19 33.60
CA LEU A 112 -8.21 26.04 34.63
C LEU A 112 -8.06 25.43 36.02
N ALA A 113 -8.36 24.14 36.20
CA ALA A 113 -8.21 23.43 37.46
C ALA A 113 -6.75 23.35 37.94
N GLU A 114 -5.79 23.11 37.00
CA GLU A 114 -4.35 23.12 37.26
C GLU A 114 -3.84 24.52 37.61
N ALA A 115 -4.36 25.58 36.93
CA ALA A 115 -4.03 26.97 37.24
C ALA A 115 -4.57 27.35 38.63
N GLU A 116 -5.85 27.03 38.92
CA GLU A 116 -6.43 27.26 40.24
C GLU A 116 -5.66 26.54 41.37
N THR A 117 -5.19 25.31 41.11
CA THR A 117 -4.38 24.56 42.07
C THR A 117 -3.00 25.16 42.25
N LYS A 118 -2.35 25.61 41.18
CA LYS A 118 -1.06 26.30 41.21
C LYS A 118 -1.18 27.68 41.86
N ASP A 119 -2.21 28.44 41.51
CA ASP A 119 -2.47 29.73 42.13
C ASP A 119 -2.63 29.58 43.65
N GLN A 120 -3.33 28.54 44.12
CA GLN A 120 -3.47 28.23 45.55
C GLN A 120 -2.15 27.79 46.21
N GLU A 121 -1.32 27.02 45.51
CA GLU A 121 0.02 26.60 45.98
C GLU A 121 1.00 27.76 45.96
N GLU A 122 0.95 28.62 44.96
CA GLU A 122 1.81 29.82 44.83
C GLU A 122 1.39 30.92 45.79
N ASP A 123 0.08 31.14 46.00
CA ASP A 123 -0.43 32.06 47.02
C ASP A 123 -0.05 31.61 48.41
N ALA A 124 0.05 30.33 48.65
CA ALA A 124 0.50 29.77 49.94
C ALA A 124 2.02 29.89 50.16
N LEU A 125 2.81 29.94 49.05
CA LEU A 125 4.27 29.98 49.13
C LEU A 125 4.88 31.37 48.92
N TYR A 126 4.29 32.24 48.10
CA TYR A 126 4.92 33.49 47.67
C TYR A 126 4.06 34.76 47.78
N GLY A 127 2.77 34.63 48.19
CA GLY A 127 1.82 35.76 48.27
C GLY A 127 1.18 36.10 46.91
N PRO A 128 0.08 36.90 46.89
CA PRO A 128 -0.88 36.95 45.77
C PRO A 128 -0.42 37.69 44.49
N ASP A 129 0.84 38.05 44.32
CA ASP A 129 1.28 39.01 43.27
C ASP A 129 2.26 38.49 42.18
N ARG A 130 2.46 37.15 41.99
CA ARG A 130 3.34 36.64 40.93
C ARG A 130 2.67 35.60 40.02
N ARG A 131 2.63 35.88 38.69
CA ARG A 131 2.10 34.99 37.64
C ARG A 131 3.22 34.48 36.73
N GLY A 132 3.19 33.17 36.40
CA GLY A 132 4.05 32.57 35.41
C GLY A 132 3.24 31.92 34.29
N ASP A 133 3.42 32.38 33.03
CA ASP A 133 2.74 31.87 31.81
C ASP A 133 3.60 30.84 31.12
N GLU A 134 3.34 29.54 31.24
CA GLU A 134 3.90 28.51 30.38
C GLU A 134 2.83 27.51 29.86
N LEU A 135 2.88 27.22 28.54
CA LEU A 135 2.01 26.29 27.84
C LEU A 135 2.36 24.83 28.17
N PRO A 136 1.39 23.97 28.48
CA PRO A 136 1.63 22.55 28.81
C PRO A 136 2.30 21.77 27.67
N SER A 137 3.24 20.89 28.04
CA SER A 137 4.05 20.05 27.12
C SER A 137 3.26 19.12 26.20
N ASP A 138 2.03 18.74 26.56
CA ASP A 138 1.17 17.83 25.79
C ASP A 138 0.61 18.45 24.50
N LEU A 139 0.58 19.79 24.42
CA LEU A 139 0.18 20.51 23.20
C LEU A 139 1.30 20.55 22.15
N GLN A 140 2.54 20.26 22.54
CA GLN A 140 3.71 20.29 21.64
C GLN A 140 3.99 18.94 20.96
N GLN A 141 3.42 17.82 21.39
CA GLN A 141 3.72 16.51 20.83
C GLN A 141 2.91 16.23 19.56
N ARG A 142 3.60 16.11 18.42
CA ARG A 142 3.03 15.71 17.09
C ARG A 142 2.28 14.37 17.13
N SER A 143 2.49 13.55 18.15
CA SER A 143 1.82 12.26 18.36
C SER A 143 0.53 12.36 19.18
N SER A 144 0.10 13.55 19.56
CA SER A 144 -1.11 13.75 20.37
C SER A 144 -2.38 13.32 19.64
N ARG A 145 -3.42 12.94 20.40
CA ARG A 145 -4.73 12.58 19.83
C ARG A 145 -5.31 13.72 18.99
N LEU A 146 -5.14 14.97 19.43
CA LEU A 146 -5.58 16.15 18.67
C LEU A 146 -4.89 16.27 17.32
N ALA A 147 -3.56 16.03 17.25
CA ALA A 147 -2.83 16.05 15.99
C ALA A 147 -3.36 14.99 15.02
N ARG A 148 -3.65 13.78 15.50
CA ARG A 148 -4.24 12.72 14.67
C ARG A 148 -5.67 13.05 14.21
N LEU A 149 -6.48 13.68 15.04
CA LEU A 149 -7.82 14.16 14.65
C LEU A 149 -7.73 15.25 13.58
N ARG A 150 -6.79 16.21 13.71
CA ARG A 150 -6.52 17.23 12.69
C ARG A 150 -6.09 16.58 11.38
N GLN A 151 -5.15 15.66 11.41
CA GLN A 151 -4.73 14.91 10.23
C GLN A 151 -5.89 14.16 9.58
N CYS A 152 -6.76 13.51 10.34
CA CYS A 152 -7.97 12.86 9.81
C CYS A 152 -8.92 13.87 9.15
N LYS A 153 -9.09 15.05 9.73
CA LYS A 153 -9.93 16.12 9.17
C LYS A 153 -9.36 16.60 7.83
N GLU A 154 -8.09 16.93 7.78
CA GLU A 154 -7.38 17.35 6.58
C GLU A 154 -7.50 16.31 5.45
N GLN A 155 -7.29 15.03 5.77
CA GLN A 155 -7.45 13.95 4.79
C GLN A 155 -8.86 13.84 4.22
N LEU A 156 -9.90 13.98 5.06
CA LEU A 156 -11.28 13.95 4.60
C LEU A 156 -11.59 15.16 3.72
N GLU A 157 -11.05 16.34 4.01
CA GLU A 157 -11.19 17.54 3.21
C GLU A 157 -10.46 17.40 1.86
N GLU A 158 -9.23 16.88 1.84
CA GLU A 158 -8.52 16.60 0.60
C GLU A 158 -9.22 15.52 -0.25
N GLU A 159 -9.75 14.46 0.36
CA GLU A 159 -10.49 13.43 -0.37
C GLU A 159 -11.77 14.01 -0.97
N ALA A 160 -12.50 14.86 -0.25
CA ALA A 160 -13.67 15.58 -0.74
C ALA A 160 -13.31 16.51 -1.91
N ALA A 161 -12.23 17.26 -1.80
CA ALA A 161 -11.73 18.14 -2.86
C ALA A 161 -11.34 17.36 -4.12
N ARG A 162 -10.62 16.23 -3.97
CA ARG A 162 -10.26 15.35 -5.09
C ARG A 162 -11.51 14.76 -5.77
N GLN A 163 -12.51 14.32 -5.01
CA GLN A 163 -13.78 13.81 -5.56
C GLN A 163 -14.53 14.90 -6.30
N ALA A 164 -14.55 16.13 -5.77
CA ALA A 164 -15.17 17.28 -6.40
C ALA A 164 -14.48 17.63 -7.73
N ALA A 165 -13.16 17.72 -7.74
CA ALA A 165 -12.36 18.02 -8.93
C ALA A 165 -12.53 16.97 -10.03
N ALA A 166 -12.41 15.69 -9.69
CA ALA A 166 -12.63 14.58 -10.63
C ALA A 166 -14.04 14.60 -11.22
N ARG A 167 -15.03 14.98 -10.41
CA ARG A 167 -16.41 15.10 -10.85
C ARG A 167 -16.62 16.26 -11.78
N GLN A 168 -16.05 17.42 -11.47
CA GLN A 168 -16.09 18.60 -12.33
C GLN A 168 -15.49 18.29 -13.69
N GLN A 169 -14.31 17.69 -13.76
CA GLN A 169 -13.68 17.28 -15.01
C GLN A 169 -14.56 16.35 -15.86
N LEU A 170 -15.28 15.41 -15.23
CA LEU A 170 -16.19 14.52 -15.93
C LEU A 170 -17.41 15.26 -16.48
N LEU A 171 -17.95 16.24 -15.75
CA LEU A 171 -19.03 17.10 -16.22
C LEU A 171 -18.59 17.99 -17.40
N ASP A 172 -17.39 18.57 -17.31
CA ASP A 172 -16.82 19.43 -18.35
C ASP A 172 -16.53 18.63 -19.63
N ARG A 173 -15.95 17.41 -19.52
CA ARG A 173 -15.76 16.50 -20.67
C ARG A 173 -17.09 16.16 -21.34
N ARG A 174 -18.14 15.91 -20.56
CA ARG A 174 -19.46 15.59 -21.09
C ARG A 174 -20.11 16.79 -21.78
N ALA A 175 -20.00 17.98 -21.20
CA ALA A 175 -20.46 19.22 -21.79
C ALA A 175 -19.72 19.53 -23.11
N SER A 176 -18.42 19.27 -23.18
CA SER A 176 -17.63 19.43 -24.40
C SER A 176 -18.05 18.43 -25.50
N GLN A 177 -18.34 17.18 -25.12
CA GLN A 177 -18.86 16.17 -26.06
C GLN A 177 -20.26 16.52 -26.59
N GLU A 178 -21.13 17.05 -25.74
CA GLU A 178 -22.47 17.52 -26.15
C GLU A 178 -22.36 18.67 -27.17
N LYS A 179 -21.44 19.62 -26.94
CA LYS A 179 -21.16 20.73 -27.87
C LYS A 179 -20.60 20.30 -29.21
N ALA A 180 -19.70 19.30 -29.21
CA ALA A 180 -19.01 18.83 -30.40
C ALA A 180 -19.84 17.85 -31.24
N GLY A 181 -20.75 17.08 -30.67
CA GLY A 181 -21.42 15.95 -31.32
C GLY A 181 -22.90 16.11 -31.61
N GLY A 182 -23.56 17.21 -31.22
CA GLY A 182 -24.98 17.48 -31.48
C GLY A 182 -25.99 16.50 -30.87
N SER A 183 -25.58 15.41 -30.27
CA SER A 183 -26.46 14.44 -29.61
C SER A 183 -26.08 14.24 -28.15
N LYS A 184 -27.08 14.15 -27.28
CA LYS A 184 -26.87 13.91 -25.84
C LYS A 184 -26.23 12.53 -25.61
N PRO A 185 -25.13 12.44 -24.85
CA PRO A 185 -24.49 11.15 -24.51
C PRO A 185 -25.49 10.21 -23.84
N ARG A 186 -25.58 8.97 -24.32
CA ARG A 186 -26.46 7.94 -23.73
C ARG A 186 -25.98 7.57 -22.32
N GLY A 187 -26.92 7.36 -21.39
CA GLY A 187 -26.67 6.90 -20.04
C GLY A 187 -27.25 7.80 -18.95
N ARG A 188 -27.16 7.35 -17.68
CA ARG A 188 -27.64 8.08 -16.51
C ARG A 188 -26.93 9.43 -16.38
N LYS A 189 -27.68 10.50 -16.13
CA LYS A 189 -27.08 11.82 -15.84
C LYS A 189 -26.09 11.72 -14.70
N PRO A 190 -24.89 12.28 -14.83
CA PRO A 190 -23.95 12.30 -13.74
C PRO A 190 -24.51 13.08 -12.56
N LYS A 191 -24.21 12.64 -11.33
CA LYS A 191 -24.51 13.38 -10.11
C LYS A 191 -23.81 14.74 -10.13
N THR A 192 -24.36 15.75 -9.50
CA THR A 192 -23.71 17.03 -9.27
C THR A 192 -22.46 16.88 -8.39
N VAL A 193 -21.60 17.89 -8.33
CA VAL A 193 -20.40 17.87 -7.46
C VAL A 193 -20.82 17.68 -6.00
N ALA A 194 -21.84 18.39 -5.52
CA ALA A 194 -22.34 18.27 -4.15
C ALA A 194 -22.88 16.87 -3.82
N GLU A 195 -23.57 16.21 -4.76
CA GLU A 195 -24.06 14.83 -4.59
C GLU A 195 -22.96 13.76 -4.72
N ALA A 196 -21.83 14.11 -5.32
CA ALA A 196 -20.72 13.19 -5.53
C ALA A 196 -19.78 13.14 -4.31
N VAL A 197 -19.65 14.25 -3.60
CA VAL A 197 -18.85 14.32 -2.36
C VAL A 197 -19.60 13.55 -1.26
N ARG A 198 -19.03 12.41 -0.87
CA ARG A 198 -19.61 11.57 0.18
C ARG A 198 -19.40 12.20 1.54
N GLN A 199 -20.48 12.58 2.19
CA GLN A 199 -20.46 13.09 3.57
C GLN A 199 -20.20 12.00 4.62
N ASP A 200 -20.42 10.72 4.25
CA ASP A 200 -20.18 9.53 5.09
C ASP A 200 -18.76 8.99 5.03
N THR A 201 -17.83 9.70 4.36
CA THR A 201 -16.41 9.31 4.34
C THR A 201 -15.85 9.32 5.74
N GLN A 202 -15.14 8.24 6.10
CA GLN A 202 -14.62 7.99 7.44
C GLN A 202 -13.09 7.91 7.44
N ALA A 203 -12.47 8.43 8.50
CA ALA A 203 -11.06 8.27 8.80
C ALA A 203 -10.88 7.61 10.17
N ASN A 204 -9.72 6.99 10.39
CA ASN A 204 -9.41 6.27 11.63
C ASN A 204 -8.41 7.06 12.49
N PRO A 205 -8.83 7.65 13.64
CA PRO A 205 -7.90 8.41 14.48
C PRO A 205 -6.81 7.57 15.17
N THR A 206 -6.91 6.23 15.14
CA THR A 206 -5.86 5.35 15.68
C THR A 206 -4.68 5.25 14.72
N ASP A 207 -4.96 5.22 13.40
CA ASP A 207 -3.96 5.25 12.32
C ASP A 207 -4.57 6.00 11.12
N PRO A 208 -4.38 7.32 11.03
CA PRO A 208 -4.96 8.15 9.97
C PRO A 208 -4.52 7.75 8.57
N ASP A 209 -3.37 7.08 8.45
CA ASP A 209 -2.79 6.70 7.16
C ASP A 209 -3.48 5.53 6.49
N ASN A 210 -4.19 4.69 7.25
CA ASN A 210 -4.90 3.56 6.67
C ASN A 210 -6.28 3.95 6.10
N ARG A 211 -6.86 3.08 5.29
CA ARG A 211 -8.12 3.33 4.59
C ARG A 211 -9.12 2.21 4.82
N LEU A 212 -10.40 2.55 4.75
CA LEU A 212 -11.48 1.58 4.70
C LEU A 212 -11.55 1.00 3.28
N LEU A 213 -11.14 -0.25 3.13
CA LEU A 213 -11.02 -0.96 1.86
C LEU A 213 -12.17 -1.93 1.70
N LYS A 214 -12.79 -1.96 0.51
CA LYS A 214 -13.80 -2.97 0.18
C LYS A 214 -13.12 -4.29 -0.14
N ILE A 215 -13.57 -5.35 0.50
CA ILE A 215 -13.17 -6.74 0.24
C ILE A 215 -14.40 -7.56 -0.18
N ARG A 216 -14.20 -8.83 -0.56
CA ARG A 216 -15.28 -9.70 -1.03
C ARG A 216 -16.42 -9.85 -0.01
N LEU A 217 -16.08 -9.96 1.28
CA LEU A 217 -17.04 -10.20 2.37
C LEU A 217 -17.18 -8.98 3.30
N GLY A 218 -17.19 -7.76 2.76
CA GLY A 218 -17.40 -6.56 3.56
C GLY A 218 -16.30 -5.50 3.42
N TYR A 219 -15.82 -5.01 4.55
CA TYR A 219 -14.81 -3.95 4.60
C TYR A 219 -13.66 -4.33 5.51
N LEU A 220 -12.48 -3.83 5.20
CA LEU A 220 -11.25 -4.01 5.96
C LEU A 220 -10.58 -2.65 6.14
N GLN A 221 -10.15 -2.35 7.36
CA GLN A 221 -9.35 -1.17 7.65
C GLN A 221 -7.87 -1.52 7.47
N GLY A 222 -7.19 -0.86 6.52
CA GLY A 222 -5.81 -1.22 6.21
C GLY A 222 -5.24 -0.53 4.97
N TYR A 223 -4.39 -1.25 4.26
CA TYR A 223 -3.60 -0.76 3.14
C TYR A 223 -3.76 -1.67 1.92
N ASN A 224 -3.50 -1.10 0.74
CA ASN A 224 -3.47 -1.84 -0.52
C ASN A 224 -2.00 -2.18 -0.84
N ALA A 225 -1.63 -3.44 -0.63
CA ALA A 225 -0.27 -3.92 -0.84
C ALA A 225 -0.07 -4.41 -2.28
N GLN A 226 0.88 -3.82 -2.98
CA GLN A 226 1.20 -4.09 -4.38
C GLN A 226 2.49 -4.91 -4.50
N LEU A 227 2.51 -5.85 -5.43
CA LEU A 227 3.69 -6.66 -5.78
C LEU A 227 3.88 -6.72 -7.29
N LEU A 228 5.12 -6.53 -7.74
CA LEU A 228 5.59 -6.92 -9.07
C LEU A 228 6.49 -8.14 -8.93
N VAL A 229 6.14 -9.23 -9.58
CA VAL A 229 6.75 -10.56 -9.36
C VAL A 229 7.14 -11.18 -10.70
N ASN A 230 8.29 -11.86 -10.77
CA ASN A 230 8.67 -12.61 -11.95
C ASN A 230 8.11 -14.05 -11.93
N GLN A 231 8.22 -14.78 -13.05
CA GLN A 231 7.75 -16.18 -13.15
C GLN A 231 8.38 -17.11 -12.11
N GLY A 232 9.58 -16.81 -11.61
CA GLY A 232 10.23 -17.54 -10.52
C GLY A 232 9.68 -17.22 -9.13
N GLN A 233 8.63 -16.38 -9.06
CA GLN A 233 8.01 -15.91 -7.82
C GLN A 233 8.99 -15.10 -6.95
N VAL A 234 9.98 -14.43 -7.55
CA VAL A 234 10.82 -13.43 -6.89
C VAL A 234 10.13 -12.07 -7.00
N ILE A 235 10.01 -11.37 -5.90
CA ILE A 235 9.42 -10.04 -5.84
C ILE A 235 10.46 -9.03 -6.33
N LEU A 236 10.14 -8.31 -7.40
CA LEU A 236 10.99 -7.28 -8.02
C LEU A 236 10.73 -5.89 -7.43
N ALA A 237 9.47 -5.62 -7.10
CA ALA A 237 9.04 -4.40 -6.43
C ALA A 237 7.88 -4.69 -5.48
N ALA A 238 7.85 -3.96 -4.38
CA ALA A 238 6.80 -4.01 -3.38
C ALA A 238 6.45 -2.60 -2.94
N HIS A 239 5.16 -2.27 -2.93
CA HIS A 239 4.67 -0.96 -2.51
C HIS A 239 3.44 -1.11 -1.62
N LEU A 240 3.28 -0.22 -0.66
CA LEU A 240 2.10 -0.15 0.19
C LEU A 240 1.32 1.12 -0.18
N ALA A 241 0.20 0.97 -0.87
CA ALA A 241 -0.62 2.10 -1.30
C ALA A 241 -1.70 2.43 -0.27
N GLN A 242 -1.97 3.73 -0.10
CA GLN A 242 -3.09 4.24 0.67
C GLN A 242 -4.37 4.33 -0.18
N GLU A 243 -4.26 4.15 -1.49
CA GLU A 243 -5.38 4.17 -2.41
C GLU A 243 -6.24 2.91 -2.28
N ARG A 244 -7.56 3.08 -2.40
CA ARG A 244 -8.54 1.99 -2.25
C ARG A 244 -8.54 1.02 -3.43
N ASN A 245 -8.07 1.47 -4.60
CA ASN A 245 -8.02 0.72 -5.86
C ASN A 245 -6.60 0.71 -6.45
N ASP A 246 -6.42 -0.06 -7.49
CA ASP A 246 -5.12 -0.29 -8.11
C ASP A 246 -4.83 0.65 -9.30
N TRP A 247 -5.76 1.57 -9.62
CA TRP A 247 -5.79 2.34 -10.88
C TRP A 247 -4.47 3.02 -11.22
N HIS A 248 -3.85 3.69 -10.27
CA HIS A 248 -2.64 4.50 -10.52
C HIS A 248 -1.35 3.82 -10.06
N GLN A 249 -1.41 2.51 -9.70
CA GLN A 249 -0.26 1.84 -9.13
C GLN A 249 0.75 1.34 -10.18
N LEU A 250 0.36 1.17 -11.44
CA LEU A 250 1.25 0.65 -12.48
C LEU A 250 2.53 1.50 -12.67
N PRO A 251 2.48 2.84 -12.86
CA PRO A 251 3.69 3.64 -13.01
C PRO A 251 4.56 3.65 -11.75
N VAL A 252 3.94 3.64 -10.57
CA VAL A 252 4.64 3.59 -9.28
C VAL A 252 5.44 2.31 -9.16
N MET A 253 4.82 1.17 -9.48
CA MET A 253 5.43 -0.15 -9.40
C MET A 253 6.54 -0.35 -10.44
N LEU A 254 6.38 0.18 -11.64
CA LEU A 254 7.43 0.14 -12.68
C LEU A 254 8.66 0.92 -12.24
N ARG A 255 8.51 2.17 -11.81
CA ARG A 255 9.64 2.99 -11.31
C ARG A 255 10.36 2.33 -10.14
N GLN A 256 9.59 1.75 -9.20
CA GLN A 256 10.17 1.04 -8.07
C GLN A 256 10.94 -0.21 -8.52
N ALA A 257 10.42 -0.94 -9.51
CA ALA A 257 11.10 -2.09 -10.07
C ALA A 257 12.39 -1.70 -10.79
N GLU A 258 12.37 -0.66 -11.62
CA GLU A 258 13.56 -0.13 -12.30
C GLU A 258 14.65 0.25 -11.31
N LYS A 259 14.29 1.01 -10.26
CA LYS A 259 15.21 1.37 -9.17
C LYS A 259 15.84 0.13 -8.52
N ASN A 260 15.01 -0.85 -8.16
CA ASN A 260 15.46 -2.05 -7.47
C ASN A 260 16.33 -2.95 -8.35
N LEU A 261 15.98 -3.09 -9.65
CA LEU A 261 16.75 -3.85 -10.63
C LEU A 261 18.10 -3.20 -10.88
N PHE A 262 18.13 -1.88 -11.04
CA PHE A 262 19.39 -1.12 -11.19
C PHE A 262 20.29 -1.30 -9.96
N ALA A 263 19.74 -1.16 -8.74
CA ALA A 263 20.45 -1.41 -7.50
C ALA A 263 20.96 -2.86 -7.37
N ALA A 264 20.26 -3.82 -7.99
CA ALA A 264 20.69 -5.22 -8.06
C ALA A 264 21.71 -5.52 -9.17
N GLY A 265 22.14 -4.50 -9.94
CA GLY A 265 23.07 -4.66 -11.06
C GLY A 265 22.44 -5.29 -12.30
N ILE A 266 21.13 -5.23 -12.45
CA ILE A 266 20.40 -5.80 -13.59
C ILE A 266 19.98 -4.66 -14.52
N THR A 267 20.53 -4.68 -15.73
CA THR A 267 20.28 -3.68 -16.80
C THR A 267 19.28 -4.16 -17.85
N GLN A 268 18.91 -5.46 -17.82
CA GLN A 268 17.96 -6.00 -18.77
C GLN A 268 16.57 -5.38 -18.56
N PRO A 269 15.88 -4.98 -19.65
CA PRO A 269 14.52 -4.46 -19.55
C PRO A 269 13.52 -5.58 -19.20
N ILE A 270 12.41 -5.18 -18.58
CA ILE A 270 11.24 -6.06 -18.38
C ILE A 270 10.61 -6.33 -19.77
N GLY A 271 10.41 -7.60 -20.12
CA GLY A 271 9.80 -7.99 -21.38
C GLY A 271 8.28 -7.73 -21.41
N THR A 272 7.51 -8.60 -20.80
CA THR A 272 6.04 -8.48 -20.74
C THR A 272 5.56 -8.32 -19.30
N LEU A 273 4.68 -7.34 -19.07
CA LEU A 273 4.02 -7.10 -17.80
C LEU A 273 2.53 -7.48 -17.88
N LEU A 274 2.11 -8.36 -16.98
CA LEU A 274 0.74 -8.83 -16.84
C LEU A 274 0.06 -8.15 -15.66
N ALA A 275 -1.15 -7.58 -15.86
CA ALA A 275 -1.94 -7.00 -14.78
C ALA A 275 -3.44 -7.27 -14.98
N ASP A 276 -4.21 -7.17 -13.91
CA ASP A 276 -5.66 -7.37 -13.95
C ASP A 276 -6.42 -6.12 -14.43
N ALA A 277 -7.76 -6.20 -14.50
CA ALA A 277 -8.61 -5.10 -14.94
C ALA A 277 -8.75 -3.95 -13.91
N GLY A 278 -8.10 -4.08 -12.76
CA GLY A 278 -8.04 -3.04 -11.73
C GLY A 278 -7.04 -1.93 -12.06
N TYR A 279 -6.11 -2.18 -12.98
CA TYR A 279 -5.12 -1.20 -13.40
C TYR A 279 -5.57 -0.41 -14.63
N LEU A 280 -5.27 0.89 -14.65
CA LEU A 280 -5.50 1.70 -15.85
C LEU A 280 -4.54 1.28 -16.97
N ILE A 281 -5.07 1.19 -18.18
CA ILE A 281 -4.26 1.01 -19.39
C ILE A 281 -3.71 2.39 -19.75
N PRO A 282 -2.38 2.59 -19.70
CA PRO A 282 -1.79 3.88 -20.02
C PRO A 282 -1.92 4.18 -21.51
N GLU A 283 -2.14 5.45 -21.83
CA GLU A 283 -2.03 5.93 -23.21
C GLU A 283 -0.55 5.99 -23.64
N PRO A 284 -0.26 5.96 -24.94
CA PRO A 284 1.10 6.08 -25.44
C PRO A 284 1.81 7.33 -24.89
N GLY A 285 2.96 7.16 -24.26
CA GLY A 285 3.73 8.24 -23.64
C GLY A 285 3.49 8.43 -22.13
N GLU A 286 2.33 8.06 -21.59
CA GLU A 286 2.01 8.29 -20.17
C GLU A 286 2.99 7.64 -19.19
N LEU A 287 3.57 6.49 -19.52
CA LEU A 287 4.58 5.86 -18.66
C LEU A 287 5.89 6.65 -18.65
N GLN A 288 6.31 7.18 -19.80
CA GLN A 288 7.49 8.03 -19.92
C GLN A 288 7.27 9.35 -19.18
N ASP A 289 6.10 9.98 -19.36
CA ASP A 289 5.70 11.20 -18.65
C ASP A 289 5.66 10.98 -17.12
N ALA A 290 5.29 9.76 -16.72
CA ALA A 290 5.34 9.34 -15.32
C ALA A 290 6.77 8.98 -14.83
N GLY A 291 7.81 9.15 -15.65
CA GLY A 291 9.21 8.91 -15.29
C GLY A 291 9.64 7.43 -15.33
N CYS A 292 8.95 6.58 -16.09
CA CYS A 292 9.40 5.21 -16.37
C CYS A 292 10.36 5.22 -17.57
N HIS A 293 11.55 4.67 -17.38
CA HIS A 293 12.56 4.58 -18.45
C HIS A 293 12.37 3.35 -19.34
N SER A 294 11.78 2.29 -18.81
CA SER A 294 11.48 1.05 -19.49
C SER A 294 9.98 0.93 -19.74
N CYS A 295 9.59 0.68 -20.97
CA CYS A 295 8.21 0.41 -21.36
C CYS A 295 8.06 -1.06 -21.73
N PRO A 296 7.68 -1.94 -20.77
CA PRO A 296 7.43 -3.33 -21.05
C PRO A 296 6.24 -3.52 -21.99
N ASP A 297 6.18 -4.66 -22.66
CA ASP A 297 5.01 -5.05 -23.40
C ASP A 297 3.83 -5.33 -22.44
N LEU A 298 2.82 -4.44 -22.42
CA LEU A 298 1.72 -4.54 -21.47
C LEU A 298 0.65 -5.53 -21.93
N LEU A 299 0.19 -6.38 -21.00
CA LEU A 299 -1.01 -7.20 -21.12
C LEU A 299 -1.90 -6.98 -19.88
N ILE A 300 -2.78 -6.00 -19.97
CA ILE A 300 -3.70 -5.59 -18.90
C ILE A 300 -5.10 -6.05 -19.29
N ALA A 301 -5.80 -6.77 -18.40
CA ALA A 301 -7.17 -7.18 -18.64
C ALA A 301 -8.08 -5.96 -18.86
N THR A 302 -8.96 -6.03 -19.86
CA THR A 302 -9.94 -4.97 -20.15
C THR A 302 -11.29 -5.21 -19.51
N LYS A 303 -11.50 -6.43 -19.01
CA LYS A 303 -12.70 -6.91 -18.31
C LYS A 303 -12.29 -7.81 -17.16
N LYS A 304 -13.23 -8.16 -16.29
CA LYS A 304 -12.99 -9.15 -15.23
C LYS A 304 -12.60 -10.50 -15.83
N ASP A 305 -11.74 -11.25 -15.15
CA ASP A 305 -11.14 -12.49 -15.69
C ASP A 305 -12.20 -13.49 -16.21
N TRP A 306 -13.34 -13.66 -15.50
CA TRP A 306 -14.42 -14.54 -15.95
C TRP A 306 -15.11 -14.08 -17.23
N GLU A 307 -15.24 -12.78 -17.46
CA GLU A 307 -15.79 -12.20 -18.70
C GLU A 307 -14.82 -12.40 -19.87
N HIS A 308 -13.51 -12.33 -19.62
CA HIS A 308 -12.48 -12.65 -20.61
C HIS A 308 -12.50 -14.11 -21.00
N LEU A 309 -12.62 -15.02 -20.04
CA LEU A 309 -12.71 -16.45 -20.30
C LEU A 309 -13.94 -16.77 -21.14
N LYS A 310 -15.10 -16.20 -20.82
CA LYS A 310 -16.33 -16.37 -21.58
C LYS A 310 -16.21 -15.84 -23.01
N ALA A 311 -15.76 -14.59 -23.17
CA ALA A 311 -15.55 -13.99 -24.49
C ALA A 311 -14.50 -14.74 -25.32
N ALA A 312 -13.51 -15.36 -24.69
CA ALA A 312 -12.50 -16.16 -25.37
C ALA A 312 -13.03 -17.50 -25.90
N GLN A 313 -14.11 -18.02 -25.34
CA GLN A 313 -14.79 -19.23 -25.81
C GLN A 313 -15.72 -18.92 -27.00
N GLU A 314 -16.36 -17.75 -26.99
CA GLU A 314 -17.42 -17.40 -27.95
C GLU A 314 -16.88 -16.77 -29.26
N ILE A 315 -15.66 -16.18 -29.26
CA ILE A 315 -15.16 -15.40 -30.39
C ILE A 315 -13.82 -15.94 -30.89
N SER A 316 -13.72 -16.20 -32.20
CA SER A 316 -12.48 -16.64 -32.86
C SER A 316 -11.32 -15.68 -32.62
N PRO A 317 -10.07 -16.17 -32.48
CA PRO A 317 -8.90 -15.30 -32.32
C PRO A 317 -8.79 -14.31 -33.48
N PRO A 318 -8.45 -13.05 -33.23
CA PRO A 318 -8.27 -12.06 -34.28
C PRO A 318 -7.07 -12.42 -35.16
N ARG A 319 -7.25 -12.33 -36.47
CA ARG A 319 -6.22 -12.57 -37.48
C ARG A 319 -5.90 -11.28 -38.24
N GLY A 320 -4.71 -11.19 -38.82
CA GLY A 320 -4.28 -10.06 -39.66
C GLY A 320 -3.72 -8.87 -38.89
N ARG A 321 -3.35 -7.81 -39.64
CA ARG A 321 -2.73 -6.58 -39.11
C ARG A 321 -3.69 -5.85 -38.16
N ILE A 322 -3.14 -5.20 -37.14
CA ILE A 322 -3.91 -4.38 -36.18
C ILE A 322 -4.41 -3.13 -36.93
N PRO A 323 -5.72 -2.82 -36.97
CA PRO A 323 -6.22 -1.58 -37.53
C PRO A 323 -5.66 -0.36 -36.80
N GLN A 324 -5.40 0.72 -37.54
CA GLN A 324 -4.79 1.93 -36.95
C GLN A 324 -5.75 2.78 -36.14
N ASP A 325 -7.04 2.68 -36.42
CA ASP A 325 -8.15 3.43 -35.82
C ASP A 325 -8.63 2.92 -34.45
N LEU A 326 -8.01 1.84 -33.94
CA LEU A 326 -8.38 1.26 -32.64
C LEU A 326 -7.86 2.11 -31.48
N THR A 327 -8.72 2.32 -30.48
CA THR A 327 -8.33 2.91 -29.20
C THR A 327 -7.32 2.00 -28.46
N THR A 328 -6.53 2.55 -27.54
CA THR A 328 -5.56 1.81 -26.71
C THR A 328 -6.21 0.61 -26.01
N ARG A 329 -7.42 0.79 -25.47
CA ARG A 329 -8.19 -0.30 -24.85
C ARG A 329 -8.59 -1.39 -25.85
N GLN A 330 -9.04 -1.04 -27.05
CA GLN A 330 -9.40 -2.01 -28.10
C GLN A 330 -8.18 -2.79 -28.61
N ARG A 331 -7.03 -2.11 -28.74
CA ARG A 331 -5.75 -2.75 -29.10
C ARG A 331 -5.36 -3.78 -28.02
N MET A 332 -5.49 -3.42 -26.73
CA MET A 332 -5.23 -4.32 -25.61
C MET A 332 -6.16 -5.53 -25.62
N GLU A 333 -7.48 -5.32 -25.82
CA GLU A 333 -8.46 -6.41 -25.93
C GLU A 333 -8.14 -7.36 -27.08
N ARG A 334 -7.78 -6.80 -28.26
CA ARG A 334 -7.35 -7.60 -29.42
C ARG A 334 -6.11 -8.44 -29.10
N LYS A 335 -5.10 -7.84 -28.43
CA LYS A 335 -3.86 -8.50 -28.04
C LYS A 335 -4.12 -9.67 -27.10
N LEU A 336 -4.94 -9.47 -26.06
CA LEU A 336 -5.36 -10.49 -25.10
C LEU A 336 -6.11 -11.66 -25.76
N ARG A 337 -6.81 -11.44 -26.87
CA ARG A 337 -7.55 -12.46 -27.61
C ARG A 337 -6.69 -13.30 -28.56
N THR A 338 -5.46 -12.90 -28.86
CA THR A 338 -4.53 -13.71 -29.63
C THR A 338 -4.15 -15.00 -28.89
N LYS A 339 -3.73 -16.05 -29.61
CA LYS A 339 -3.24 -17.30 -29.00
C LYS A 339 -2.08 -17.04 -28.04
N GLN A 340 -1.14 -16.20 -28.46
CA GLN A 340 0.02 -15.80 -27.64
C GLN A 340 -0.41 -14.99 -26.42
N GLY A 341 -1.28 -13.97 -26.58
CA GLY A 341 -1.77 -13.15 -25.48
C GLY A 341 -2.53 -13.97 -24.42
N LYS A 342 -3.39 -14.89 -24.84
CA LYS A 342 -4.08 -15.82 -23.93
C LYS A 342 -3.11 -16.69 -23.13
N ASN A 343 -2.10 -17.25 -23.78
CA ASN A 343 -1.11 -18.10 -23.13
C ASN A 343 -0.26 -17.31 -22.11
N LEU A 344 0.19 -16.11 -22.50
CA LEU A 344 0.93 -15.23 -21.60
C LEU A 344 0.07 -14.76 -20.42
N TYR A 345 -1.16 -14.32 -20.67
CA TYR A 345 -2.03 -13.82 -19.61
C TYR A 345 -2.38 -14.88 -18.55
N ARG A 346 -2.50 -16.16 -18.94
CA ARG A 346 -2.67 -17.28 -17.99
C ARG A 346 -1.53 -17.39 -16.97
N CYS A 347 -0.32 -16.96 -17.32
CA CYS A 347 0.81 -16.99 -16.41
C CYS A 347 0.63 -16.01 -15.22
N ARG A 348 -0.28 -15.01 -15.31
CA ARG A 348 -0.49 -14.02 -14.25
C ARG A 348 -0.84 -14.68 -12.91
N SER A 349 -1.92 -15.47 -12.89
CA SER A 349 -2.37 -16.11 -11.66
C SER A 349 -1.34 -17.09 -11.11
N GLN A 350 -0.63 -17.81 -11.97
CA GLN A 350 0.43 -18.74 -11.56
C GLN A 350 1.68 -18.03 -11.02
N THR A 351 1.88 -16.76 -11.34
CA THR A 351 3.06 -15.98 -10.97
C THR A 351 2.87 -15.25 -9.65
N VAL A 352 1.83 -14.45 -9.51
CA VAL A 352 1.66 -13.53 -8.37
C VAL A 352 0.77 -14.08 -7.26
N GLU A 353 -0.32 -14.80 -7.59
CA GLU A 353 -1.24 -15.34 -6.58
C GLU A 353 -0.56 -16.31 -5.59
N PRO A 354 0.34 -17.23 -6.02
CA PRO A 354 1.07 -18.08 -5.08
C PRO A 354 1.96 -17.31 -4.11
N VAL A 355 2.49 -16.15 -4.52
CA VAL A 355 3.30 -15.28 -3.64
C VAL A 355 2.44 -14.72 -2.52
N PHE A 356 1.24 -14.20 -2.84
CA PHE A 356 0.29 -13.78 -1.82
C PHE A 356 -0.16 -14.94 -0.92
N GLY A 357 -0.39 -16.13 -1.48
CA GLY A 357 -0.69 -17.35 -0.73
C GLY A 357 0.42 -17.73 0.25
N GLN A 358 1.68 -17.63 -0.16
CA GLN A 358 2.84 -17.90 0.70
C GLN A 358 3.00 -16.83 1.80
N ILE A 359 2.72 -15.56 1.50
CA ILE A 359 2.80 -14.47 2.47
C ILE A 359 1.63 -14.54 3.46
N LYS A 360 0.40 -14.54 2.98
CA LYS A 360 -0.80 -14.44 3.83
C LYS A 360 -1.23 -15.78 4.41
N GLY A 361 -1.18 -16.84 3.64
CA GLY A 361 -1.59 -18.17 4.07
C GLY A 361 -0.50 -18.88 4.88
N ALA A 362 0.62 -19.25 4.24
CA ALA A 362 1.63 -20.07 4.88
C ALA A 362 2.36 -19.36 6.02
N ARG A 363 2.70 -18.06 5.87
CA ARG A 363 3.39 -17.27 6.89
C ARG A 363 2.45 -16.40 7.74
N ARG A 364 1.16 -16.37 7.45
CA ARG A 364 0.12 -15.64 8.20
C ARG A 364 0.33 -14.13 8.29
N PHE A 365 0.92 -13.52 7.25
CA PHE A 365 1.07 -12.07 7.15
C PHE A 365 -0.14 -11.43 6.46
N ASP A 366 -1.31 -11.61 7.03
CA ASP A 366 -2.59 -11.03 6.59
C ASP A 366 -2.86 -9.64 7.19
N ARG A 367 -2.09 -9.26 8.23
CA ARG A 367 -2.22 -8.02 8.99
C ARG A 367 -0.85 -7.41 9.24
N LEU A 368 -0.75 -6.08 9.16
CA LEU A 368 0.41 -5.31 9.59
C LEU A 368 0.32 -5.00 11.09
N LEU A 369 1.44 -5.01 11.79
CA LEU A 369 1.50 -4.75 13.23
C LEU A 369 1.84 -3.28 13.54
N LEU A 370 2.55 -2.61 12.64
CA LEU A 370 2.98 -1.24 12.83
C LEU A 370 1.89 -0.27 12.36
N ARG A 371 1.77 0.88 13.04
CA ARG A 371 0.86 1.97 12.72
C ARG A 371 1.61 3.12 12.09
N GLY A 372 0.90 3.87 11.23
CA GLY A 372 1.46 4.94 10.41
C GLY A 372 2.11 4.40 9.14
N TYR A 373 1.89 5.10 8.03
CA TYR A 373 2.28 4.65 6.68
C TYR A 373 3.75 4.26 6.59
N ARG A 374 4.65 5.11 7.11
CA ARG A 374 6.10 4.87 7.03
C ARG A 374 6.51 3.54 7.67
N TYR A 375 5.96 3.23 8.84
CA TYR A 375 6.31 2.01 9.57
C TYR A 375 5.63 0.78 8.96
N ALA A 376 4.38 0.92 8.53
CA ALA A 376 3.63 -0.13 7.84
C ALA A 376 4.30 -0.50 6.50
N ALA A 377 4.77 0.50 5.73
CA ALA A 377 5.51 0.28 4.50
C ALA A 377 6.84 -0.46 4.75
N GLY A 378 7.61 -0.05 5.76
CA GLY A 378 8.84 -0.76 6.16
C GLY A 378 8.57 -2.21 6.59
N GLU A 379 7.47 -2.48 7.32
CA GLU A 379 7.08 -3.85 7.66
C GLU A 379 6.74 -4.67 6.40
N TRP A 380 6.04 -4.07 5.42
CA TRP A 380 5.75 -4.71 4.14
C TRP A 380 7.03 -5.05 3.36
N GLN A 381 7.99 -4.14 3.30
CA GLN A 381 9.29 -4.38 2.66
C GLN A 381 10.04 -5.53 3.34
N LEU A 382 10.03 -5.62 4.68
CA LEU A 382 10.63 -6.71 5.42
C LEU A 382 9.98 -8.08 5.10
N ILE A 383 8.64 -8.11 5.03
CA ILE A 383 7.89 -9.32 4.65
C ILE A 383 8.28 -9.77 3.24
N CYS A 384 8.42 -8.85 2.30
CA CYS A 384 8.81 -9.12 0.92
C CYS A 384 10.29 -9.54 0.81
N ALA A 385 11.19 -8.89 1.55
CA ALA A 385 12.61 -9.25 1.63
C ALA A 385 12.78 -10.70 2.11
N THR A 386 12.07 -11.08 3.18
CA THR A 386 12.13 -12.44 3.71
C THR A 386 11.50 -13.48 2.78
N HIS A 387 10.52 -13.08 1.95
CA HIS A 387 10.03 -13.94 0.87
C HIS A 387 11.12 -14.23 -0.16
N ASN A 388 11.83 -13.21 -0.62
CA ASN A 388 12.93 -13.36 -1.57
C ASN A 388 14.08 -14.19 -0.99
N LEU A 389 14.45 -13.99 0.28
CA LEU A 389 15.45 -14.82 0.97
C LEU A 389 15.05 -16.29 1.02
N LEU A 390 13.80 -16.59 1.32
CA LEU A 390 13.28 -17.95 1.30
C LEU A 390 13.31 -18.57 -0.11
N LYS A 391 13.04 -17.80 -1.14
CA LYS A 391 13.16 -18.25 -2.54
C LYS A 391 14.62 -18.57 -2.89
N CYS A 392 15.54 -17.68 -2.52
CA CYS A 392 16.98 -17.90 -2.71
C CYS A 392 17.44 -19.17 -2.00
N TRP A 393 17.10 -19.33 -0.73
CA TRP A 393 17.48 -20.50 0.06
C TRP A 393 16.90 -21.80 -0.52
N ARG A 394 15.60 -21.84 -0.84
CA ARG A 394 14.92 -23.02 -1.38
C ARG A 394 15.38 -23.41 -2.78
N SER A 395 15.98 -22.50 -3.53
CA SER A 395 16.52 -22.79 -4.87
C SER A 395 17.71 -23.73 -4.83
N GLY A 396 18.36 -23.92 -3.68
CA GLY A 396 19.61 -24.67 -3.54
C GLY A 396 20.80 -24.08 -4.30
N LYS A 397 20.60 -22.94 -4.97
CA LYS A 397 21.67 -22.24 -5.69
C LYS A 397 22.44 -21.40 -4.69
N GLY A 398 23.60 -21.89 -4.25
CA GLY A 398 24.53 -21.11 -3.45
C GLY A 398 24.87 -19.79 -4.17
N VAL A 399 25.01 -18.71 -3.40
CA VAL A 399 25.52 -17.45 -3.94
C VAL A 399 26.97 -17.72 -4.37
N LYS A 400 27.21 -17.71 -5.67
CA LYS A 400 28.59 -17.74 -6.18
C LYS A 400 29.27 -16.45 -5.72
N HIS A 401 30.34 -16.61 -4.94
CA HIS A 401 31.19 -15.51 -4.48
C HIS A 401 31.93 -14.88 -5.63
#